data_f671c9f00691e9e235c7f1d374be9573
#
_entry.id   f671c9f00691e9e235c7f1d374be9573
#
_cell.length_a   1.000
_cell.length_b   1.000
_cell.length_c   1.000
_cell.angle_alpha   90.00
_cell.angle_beta   90.00
_cell.angle_gamma   90.00
#
_symmetry.space_group_name_H-M   'P 1'
#
loop_
_entity.id
_entity.type
_entity.pdbx_description
1 polymer ?
#
loop_
_entity_poly.entity_id
_entity_poly.type
_entity_poly.pdbx_seq_one_letter_code
_entity_poly.pdbx_strand_id
1 'polypeptide(L)'
;MAKTFMQMVQEAKAEVPGVSPVEAQRRLQEDPDALLLEVRDAGNIPIDEKAPNMVNISLGTLPIRADLEVPEQARNALLTDRSRQVITTCGLGNLAAMGARLLKEMGFTNVTYMDGGMRAWKDAGLPTD
;
A
#
# COMPACT_ATOMS: atom_id res chain seq x y z
N MET A 1 -6.55 -19.39 18.84
CA MET A 1 -6.32 -20.32 17.74
C MET A 1 -5.34 -19.72 16.74
N ALA A 2 -4.46 -20.55 16.23
CA ALA A 2 -3.46 -20.08 15.28
C ALA A 2 -4.13 -19.70 13.95
N LYS A 3 -3.68 -18.58 13.37
CA LYS A 3 -4.16 -18.13 12.06
C LYS A 3 -3.08 -18.37 11.01
N THR A 4 -3.52 -18.75 9.81
CA THR A 4 -2.62 -18.82 8.66
C THR A 4 -2.43 -17.43 8.08
N PHE A 5 -1.39 -17.28 7.23
CA PHE A 5 -1.19 -16.04 6.47
C PHE A 5 -2.45 -15.65 5.69
N MET A 6 -3.04 -16.62 4.98
CA MET A 6 -4.23 -16.31 4.17
C MET A 6 -5.45 -15.94 5.01
N GLN A 7 -5.58 -16.50 6.22
CA GLN A 7 -6.63 -16.05 7.12
C GLN A 7 -6.44 -14.59 7.54
N MET A 8 -5.20 -14.19 7.85
CA MET A 8 -4.90 -12.80 8.16
C MET A 8 -5.17 -11.88 6.98
N VAL A 9 -4.85 -12.33 5.76
CA VAL A 9 -5.14 -11.57 4.54
C VAL A 9 -6.65 -11.39 4.35
N GLN A 10 -7.43 -12.47 4.52
CA GLN A 10 -8.88 -12.39 4.38
C GLN A 10 -9.51 -11.44 5.40
N GLU A 11 -9.02 -11.45 6.63
CA GLU A 11 -9.48 -10.51 7.65
C GLU A 11 -9.16 -9.07 7.26
N ALA A 12 -7.97 -8.82 6.74
CA ALA A 12 -7.58 -7.48 6.28
C ALA A 12 -8.49 -7.02 5.13
N LYS A 13 -8.73 -7.89 4.15
CA LYS A 13 -9.61 -7.56 3.01
C LYS A 13 -11.05 -7.32 3.43
N ALA A 14 -11.49 -7.87 4.55
CA ALA A 14 -12.83 -7.61 5.08
C ALA A 14 -12.94 -6.22 5.72
N GLU A 15 -11.84 -5.61 6.11
CA GLU A 15 -11.82 -4.32 6.81
C GLU A 15 -11.47 -3.13 5.95
N VAL A 16 -10.81 -3.34 4.79
CA VAL A 16 -10.41 -2.25 3.90
C VAL A 16 -10.88 -2.56 2.48
N PRO A 17 -11.32 -1.53 1.73
CA PRO A 17 -11.73 -1.74 0.34
C PRO A 17 -10.53 -1.98 -0.58
N GLY A 18 -10.74 -2.83 -1.58
CA GLY A 18 -9.78 -3.05 -2.65
C GLY A 18 -10.18 -2.30 -3.90
N VAL A 19 -9.20 -1.91 -4.71
CA VAL A 19 -9.42 -1.29 -6.01
C VAL A 19 -8.63 -2.05 -7.07
N SER A 20 -9.15 -2.07 -8.30
CA SER A 20 -8.43 -2.65 -9.43
C SER A 20 -7.23 -1.78 -9.80
N PRO A 21 -6.23 -2.32 -10.52
CA PRO A 21 -5.13 -1.50 -11.03
C PRO A 21 -5.61 -0.32 -11.88
N VAL A 22 -6.61 -0.52 -12.74
CA VAL A 22 -7.14 0.55 -13.58
C VAL A 22 -7.78 1.65 -12.73
N GLU A 23 -8.55 1.28 -11.71
CA GLU A 23 -9.14 2.26 -10.80
C GLU A 23 -8.06 2.96 -9.96
N ALA A 24 -7.03 2.23 -9.52
CA ALA A 24 -5.90 2.83 -8.80
C ALA A 24 -5.21 3.87 -9.67
N GLN A 25 -4.93 3.54 -10.93
CA GLN A 25 -4.33 4.48 -11.88
C GLN A 25 -5.18 5.74 -12.04
N ARG A 26 -6.49 5.57 -12.20
CA ARG A 26 -7.42 6.69 -12.34
C ARG A 26 -7.34 7.62 -11.12
N ARG A 27 -7.35 7.03 -9.91
CA ARG A 27 -7.28 7.81 -8.67
C ARG A 27 -5.96 8.55 -8.52
N LEU A 28 -4.86 7.90 -8.88
CA LEU A 28 -3.53 8.53 -8.83
C LEU A 28 -3.42 9.71 -9.82
N GLN A 29 -4.07 9.61 -10.97
CA GLN A 29 -4.08 10.68 -11.96
C GLN A 29 -4.96 11.84 -11.54
N GLU A 30 -6.09 11.56 -10.88
CA GLU A 30 -7.04 12.60 -10.44
C GLU A 30 -6.60 13.34 -9.19
N ASP A 31 -5.87 12.66 -8.30
CA ASP A 31 -5.43 13.23 -7.02
C ASP A 31 -3.90 13.26 -6.97
N PRO A 32 -3.29 14.44 -7.20
CA PRO A 32 -1.83 14.54 -7.19
C PRO A 32 -1.20 14.26 -5.83
N ASP A 33 -1.99 14.30 -4.74
CA ASP A 33 -1.50 13.99 -3.40
C ASP A 33 -1.65 12.51 -3.03
N ALA A 34 -2.33 11.71 -3.87
CA ALA A 34 -2.48 10.29 -3.61
C ALA A 34 -1.13 9.56 -3.69
N LEU A 35 -0.91 8.65 -2.75
CA LEU A 35 0.31 7.83 -2.71
C LEU A 35 0.01 6.42 -3.21
N LEU A 36 0.89 5.90 -4.06
CA LEU A 36 0.98 4.47 -4.33
C LEU A 36 2.10 3.94 -3.44
N LEU A 37 1.72 3.15 -2.43
CA LEU A 37 2.64 2.70 -1.39
C LEU A 37 2.91 1.20 -1.54
N GLU A 38 4.14 0.87 -1.96
CA GLU A 38 4.61 -0.50 -2.08
C GLU A 38 5.11 -0.98 -0.72
N VAL A 39 4.57 -2.11 -0.23
CA VAL A 39 4.88 -2.62 1.12
C VAL A 39 5.79 -3.84 1.13
N ARG A 40 6.28 -4.29 -0.04
CA ARG A 40 7.30 -5.32 -0.08
C ARG A 40 8.65 -4.77 0.37
N ASP A 41 9.55 -5.67 0.81
CA ASP A 41 10.95 -5.31 1.01
C ASP A 41 11.57 -4.94 -0.34
N ALA A 42 12.41 -3.91 -0.36
CA ALA A 42 12.96 -3.35 -1.60
C ALA A 42 13.65 -4.41 -2.46
N GLY A 43 14.36 -5.34 -1.84
CA GLY A 43 15.06 -6.42 -2.57
C GLY A 43 14.14 -7.44 -3.22
N ASN A 44 12.85 -7.43 -2.89
CA ASN A 44 11.86 -8.37 -3.42
C ASN A 44 10.97 -7.76 -4.50
N ILE A 45 11.28 -6.54 -4.95
CA ILE A 45 10.48 -5.86 -5.97
C ILE A 45 11.17 -6.04 -7.33
N PRO A 46 10.57 -6.81 -8.27
CA PRO A 46 11.13 -6.90 -9.61
C PRO A 46 11.15 -5.55 -10.30
N ILE A 47 12.15 -5.31 -11.13
CA ILE A 47 12.33 -4.01 -11.79
C ILE A 47 11.13 -3.67 -12.70
N ASP A 48 10.51 -4.68 -13.30
CA ASP A 48 9.35 -4.49 -14.19
C ASP A 48 8.03 -4.39 -13.43
N GLU A 49 8.06 -4.34 -12.10
CA GLU A 49 6.89 -4.12 -11.24
C GLU A 49 6.98 -2.82 -10.46
N LYS A 50 7.79 -1.87 -10.91
CA LYS A 50 7.90 -0.55 -10.29
C LYS A 50 7.14 0.48 -11.12
N ALA A 51 6.07 1.03 -10.53
CA ALA A 51 5.31 2.10 -11.17
C ALA A 51 5.99 3.46 -10.95
N PRO A 52 5.77 4.43 -11.85
CA PRO A 52 6.28 5.79 -11.64
C PRO A 52 5.77 6.39 -10.32
N ASN A 53 6.65 7.06 -9.60
CA ASN A 53 6.32 7.77 -8.35
C ASN A 53 5.87 6.85 -7.20
N MET A 54 6.08 5.55 -7.32
CA MET A 54 5.76 4.60 -6.25
C MET A 54 6.70 4.81 -5.07
N VAL A 55 6.13 4.88 -3.86
CA VAL A 55 6.89 4.99 -2.62
C VAL A 55 7.01 3.61 -2.00
N ASN A 56 8.21 3.21 -1.60
CA ASN A 56 8.43 1.89 -0.99
C ASN A 56 8.73 2.03 0.50
N ILE A 57 7.85 1.45 1.31
CA ILE A 57 8.06 1.32 2.76
C ILE A 57 7.67 -0.11 3.12
N SER A 58 8.64 -0.91 3.57
CA SER A 58 8.37 -2.31 3.89
C SER A 58 7.35 -2.44 5.03
N LEU A 59 6.49 -3.45 4.94
CA LEU A 59 5.44 -3.70 5.94
C LEU A 59 6.00 -3.78 7.36
N GLY A 60 7.18 -4.38 7.53
CA GLY A 60 7.79 -4.51 8.84
C GLY A 60 8.20 -3.18 9.48
N THR A 61 8.48 -2.15 8.70
CA THR A 61 8.82 -0.81 9.21
C THR A 61 7.67 0.18 9.14
N LEU A 62 6.61 -0.17 8.45
CA LEU A 62 5.48 0.75 8.19
C LEU A 62 4.89 1.35 9.47
N PRO A 63 4.66 0.58 10.56
CA PRO A 63 4.11 1.18 11.78
C PRO A 63 4.99 2.29 12.34
N ILE A 64 6.31 2.13 12.25
CA ILE A 64 7.25 3.14 12.74
C ILE A 64 7.21 4.37 11.84
N ARG A 65 7.24 4.17 10.53
CA ARG A 65 7.27 5.26 9.55
C ARG A 65 5.99 6.09 9.57
N ALA A 66 4.86 5.48 9.96
CA ALA A 66 3.56 6.13 10.00
C ALA A 66 3.22 6.70 11.37
N ASP A 67 4.02 6.46 12.40
CA ASP A 67 3.74 6.90 13.76
C ASP A 67 4.09 8.39 13.91
N LEU A 68 3.19 9.15 14.52
CA LEU A 68 3.41 10.58 14.78
C LEU A 68 4.11 10.84 16.12
N GLU A 69 4.28 9.80 16.95
CA GLU A 69 4.90 9.92 18.27
C GLU A 69 6.37 9.50 18.28
N VAL A 70 6.86 8.83 17.24
CA VAL A 70 8.29 8.53 17.12
C VAL A 70 9.06 9.83 16.78
N PRO A 71 10.38 9.86 16.99
CA PRO A 71 11.17 11.02 16.55
C PRO A 71 10.98 11.31 15.07
N GLU A 72 10.99 12.58 14.70
CA GLU A 72 10.72 13.02 13.32
C GLU A 72 11.57 12.30 12.29
N GLN A 73 12.84 12.04 12.60
CA GLN A 73 13.74 11.36 11.66
C GLN A 73 13.40 9.88 11.48
N ALA A 74 12.59 9.28 12.36
CA ALA A 74 12.18 7.88 12.22
C ALA A 74 10.92 7.71 11.38
N ARG A 75 10.12 8.75 11.22
CA ARG A 75 8.87 8.68 10.47
C ARG A 75 9.05 9.19 9.04
N ASN A 76 8.10 8.82 8.18
CA ASN A 76 8.07 9.30 6.80
C ASN A 76 7.11 10.49 6.70
N ALA A 77 7.61 11.63 6.24
CA ALA A 77 6.81 12.86 6.14
C ALA A 77 5.59 12.71 5.22
N LEU A 78 5.62 11.79 4.26
CA LEU A 78 4.51 11.55 3.36
C LEU A 78 3.31 10.89 4.06
N LEU A 79 3.49 10.35 5.25
CA LEU A 79 2.45 9.64 6.01
C LEU A 79 1.92 10.43 7.20
N THR A 80 2.21 11.72 7.30
CA THR A 80 1.77 12.53 8.44
C THR A 80 0.31 12.97 8.35
N ASP A 81 -0.23 13.13 7.15
CA ASP A 81 -1.62 13.53 6.93
C ASP A 81 -2.50 12.28 6.87
N ARG A 82 -3.31 12.06 7.90
CA ARG A 82 -4.19 10.89 8.00
C ARG A 82 -5.34 10.89 7.00
N SER A 83 -5.64 12.02 6.39
CA SER A 83 -6.68 12.11 5.35
C SER A 83 -6.14 11.89 3.93
N ARG A 84 -4.83 11.82 3.79
CA ARG A 84 -4.20 11.60 2.49
C ARG A 84 -4.64 10.27 1.89
N GLN A 85 -4.98 10.25 0.60
CA GLN A 85 -5.32 9.01 -0.06
C GLN A 85 -4.07 8.16 -0.22
N VAL A 86 -4.13 6.92 0.29
CA VAL A 86 -3.04 5.95 0.17
C VAL A 86 -3.60 4.68 -0.46
N ILE A 87 -2.97 4.25 -1.54
CA ILE A 87 -3.28 2.98 -2.20
C ILE A 87 -2.07 2.08 -1.95
N THR A 88 -2.25 1.04 -1.14
CA THR A 88 -1.15 0.10 -0.89
C THR A 88 -1.05 -0.93 -2.00
N THR A 89 0.16 -1.38 -2.29
CA THR A 89 0.39 -2.43 -3.28
C THR A 89 1.52 -3.36 -2.84
N CYS A 90 1.59 -4.49 -3.50
CA CYS A 90 2.65 -5.49 -3.36
C CYS A 90 2.64 -6.34 -4.63
N GLY A 91 3.16 -7.56 -4.60
CA GLY A 91 3.19 -8.42 -5.80
C GLY A 91 1.80 -8.88 -6.24
N LEU A 92 1.01 -9.43 -5.33
CA LEU A 92 -0.30 -10.05 -5.61
C LEU A 92 -1.46 -9.40 -4.84
N GLY A 93 -1.21 -8.39 -4.03
CA GLY A 93 -2.25 -7.71 -3.27
C GLY A 93 -2.44 -8.20 -1.84
N ASN A 94 -1.82 -9.32 -1.44
CA ASN A 94 -2.03 -9.91 -0.11
C ASN A 94 -1.37 -9.09 0.99
N LEU A 95 -0.08 -8.81 0.87
CA LEU A 95 0.62 -7.94 1.84
C LEU A 95 0.07 -6.52 1.81
N ALA A 96 -0.36 -6.06 0.63
CA ALA A 96 -0.97 -4.75 0.48
C ALA A 96 -2.23 -4.60 1.33
N ALA A 97 -3.08 -5.63 1.38
CA ALA A 97 -4.27 -5.61 2.22
C ALA A 97 -3.91 -5.49 3.70
N MET A 98 -2.88 -6.21 4.14
CA MET A 98 -2.39 -6.12 5.52
C MET A 98 -1.84 -4.73 5.82
N GLY A 99 -1.11 -4.13 4.88
CA GLY A 99 -0.59 -2.77 5.04
C GLY A 99 -1.70 -1.73 5.11
N ALA A 100 -2.74 -1.87 4.28
CA ALA A 100 -3.89 -0.98 4.30
C ALA A 100 -4.64 -1.07 5.63
N ARG A 101 -4.84 -2.28 6.14
CA ARG A 101 -5.48 -2.49 7.44
C ARG A 101 -4.67 -1.82 8.56
N LEU A 102 -3.35 -1.98 8.53
CA LEU A 102 -2.46 -1.39 9.52
C LEU A 102 -2.59 0.13 9.51
N LEU A 103 -2.58 0.75 8.34
CA LEU A 103 -2.75 2.20 8.24
C LEU A 103 -4.12 2.65 8.72
N LYS A 104 -5.17 1.88 8.44
CA LYS A 104 -6.50 2.17 8.96
C LYS A 104 -6.50 2.16 10.48
N GLU A 105 -5.87 1.15 11.11
CA GLU A 105 -5.74 1.10 12.57
C GLU A 105 -4.99 2.31 13.13
N MET A 106 -4.05 2.87 12.36
CA MET A 106 -3.29 4.04 12.76
C MET A 106 -4.00 5.37 12.44
N GLY A 107 -5.27 5.31 12.02
CA GLY A 107 -6.10 6.49 11.85
C GLY A 107 -6.20 7.03 10.43
N PHE A 108 -5.64 6.35 9.43
CA PHE A 108 -5.81 6.77 8.04
C PHE A 108 -7.25 6.55 7.60
N THR A 109 -7.86 7.59 7.03
CA THR A 109 -9.29 7.60 6.69
C THR A 109 -9.57 7.33 5.22
N ASN A 110 -8.54 7.34 4.37
CA ASN A 110 -8.70 7.17 2.93
C ASN A 110 -7.64 6.21 2.40
N VAL A 111 -7.70 4.95 2.84
CA VAL A 111 -6.75 3.92 2.45
C VAL A 111 -7.47 2.75 1.78
N THR A 112 -6.89 2.29 0.66
CA THR A 112 -7.33 1.11 -0.08
C THR A 112 -6.12 0.26 -0.40
N TYR A 113 -6.34 -1.00 -0.77
CA TYR A 113 -5.28 -1.84 -1.33
C TYR A 113 -5.56 -2.10 -2.80
N MET A 114 -4.49 -2.30 -3.59
CA MET A 114 -4.66 -2.63 -5.01
C MET A 114 -4.82 -4.14 -5.16
N ASP A 115 -6.01 -4.55 -5.57
CA ASP A 115 -6.33 -5.95 -5.76
C ASP A 115 -5.48 -6.52 -6.91
N GLY A 116 -4.87 -7.68 -6.69
CA GLY A 116 -3.96 -8.29 -7.65
C GLY A 116 -2.54 -7.71 -7.67
N GLY A 117 -2.30 -6.59 -7.01
CA GLY A 117 -0.98 -5.99 -6.84
C GLY A 117 -0.31 -5.57 -8.13
N MET A 118 1.01 -5.43 -8.08
CA MET A 118 1.79 -4.98 -9.24
C MET A 118 1.83 -5.99 -10.37
N ARG A 119 1.59 -7.27 -10.09
CA ARG A 119 1.43 -8.27 -11.14
C ARG A 119 0.22 -7.91 -12.01
N ALA A 120 -0.92 -7.63 -11.39
CA ALA A 120 -2.12 -7.25 -12.12
C ALA A 120 -1.98 -5.89 -12.80
N TRP A 121 -1.27 -4.94 -12.18
CA TRP A 121 -0.95 -3.64 -12.77
C TRP A 121 -0.20 -3.83 -14.10
N LYS A 122 0.85 -4.64 -14.08
CA LYS A 122 1.65 -4.92 -15.25
C LYS A 122 0.83 -5.64 -16.33
N ASP A 123 0.04 -6.64 -15.92
CA ASP A 123 -0.80 -7.41 -16.86
C ASP A 123 -1.87 -6.53 -17.51
N ALA A 124 -2.29 -5.46 -16.86
CA ALA A 124 -3.24 -4.49 -17.42
C ALA A 124 -2.56 -3.50 -18.38
N GLY A 125 -1.25 -3.60 -18.58
CA GLY A 125 -0.51 -2.72 -19.48
C GLY A 125 -0.27 -1.32 -18.91
N LEU A 126 -0.37 -1.14 -17.59
CA LEU A 126 -0.17 0.15 -16.97
C LEU A 126 1.33 0.49 -16.84
N PRO A 127 1.69 1.78 -16.71
CA PRO A 127 3.10 2.20 -16.80
C PRO A 127 3.98 1.61 -15.70
N THR A 128 5.15 1.10 -16.10
CA THR A 128 6.23 0.72 -15.19
C THR A 128 7.51 1.39 -15.62
N ASP A 129 8.44 1.54 -14.68
CA ASP A 129 9.76 2.12 -14.96
C ASP A 129 10.64 1.20 -15.80
#